data_4dd2cc422f91a01f5dfad25fed791547
#
_entry.id   4dd2cc422f91a01f5dfad25fed791547
#
_cell.length_a   1.000
_cell.length_b   1.000
_cell.length_c   1.000
_cell.angle_alpha   90.00
_cell.angle_beta   90.00
_cell.angle_gamma   90.00
#
_symmetry.space_group_name_H-M   'P 1'
#
loop_
_entity.id
_entity.type
_entity.pdbx_description
1 polymer ?
#
loop_
_entity_poly.entity_id
_entity_poly.type
_entity_poly.pdbx_seq_one_letter_code
_entity_poly.pdbx_strand_id
1 'polypeptide(L)'
;MRPAILLLALCAASALAQSPAELARQQAPELLSTYKQLHQAPELSHHEEKTSAFLAGELRKLGYDVTEHVGKYTDGSRAYGVVAIMKNGEGPRLLIRTDMDALPVEEKTGLPYASHVRSTNAQGADVAVMHACGHDMHMTVLLGTAREMAQLKNQWRGTLVLIGQPSEETVDGARAMLADDFYSRFGRPDFVLAEHDSNSYATGDIAITGGALAASSTSIDVTMRGIGSHGAAPFAGKDPIVMAAEFITQLQTIVSRQINPRNPAVITVGQIHGGTKRNIIPDEVYMGLTMRTYDETTRLAMIEAVKRIANGVAVGYGVPADRMPIVKVDEAEVTPATYNDEAFAERLRKSSVAAIGADHVEKAEAIMGSEDFGLFRDGNKIPGAMWMLGVADPAKLAESQKPGGPQLPSLHSALFAPVPDPALTTGVTAMTAMALDVLHK
;
A
#
# COMPACT_ATOMS: atom_id res chain seq x y z
N MET A 1 -69.78 36.30 22.99
CA MET A 1 -68.33 36.01 23.17
C MET A 1 -67.98 34.69 22.46
N ARG A 2 -67.26 34.78 21.39
CA ARG A 2 -66.78 33.60 20.65
C ARG A 2 -65.32 33.35 21.03
N PRO A 3 -64.94 32.11 21.38
CA PRO A 3 -63.50 31.82 21.65
C PRO A 3 -62.72 31.72 20.36
N ALA A 4 -61.59 32.45 20.27
CA ALA A 4 -60.63 32.34 19.21
C ALA A 4 -59.77 31.11 19.50
N ILE A 5 -59.78 30.12 18.56
CA ILE A 5 -58.88 28.96 18.56
C ILE A 5 -57.60 29.40 17.90
N LEU A 6 -56.51 29.47 18.69
CA LEU A 6 -55.16 29.72 18.22
C LEU A 6 -54.61 28.41 17.70
N LEU A 7 -54.51 28.21 16.38
CA LEU A 7 -53.78 27.10 15.76
C LEU A 7 -52.28 27.40 15.86
N LEU A 8 -51.59 26.72 16.79
CA LEU A 8 -50.12 26.63 16.75
C LEU A 8 -49.74 25.68 15.60
N ALA A 9 -49.24 26.25 14.51
CA ALA A 9 -48.55 25.47 13.47
C ALA A 9 -47.17 25.08 14.00
N LEU A 10 -46.99 23.81 14.42
CA LEU A 10 -45.68 23.23 14.61
C LEU A 10 -45.02 23.07 13.24
N CYS A 11 -44.13 23.97 12.87
CA CYS A 11 -43.13 23.73 11.81
C CYS A 11 -42.17 22.66 12.31
N ALA A 12 -42.41 21.38 12.01
CA ALA A 12 -41.41 20.35 12.05
C ALA A 12 -40.42 20.65 10.93
N ALA A 13 -39.34 21.34 11.25
CA ALA A 13 -38.17 21.40 10.40
C ALA A 13 -37.63 19.96 10.31
N SER A 14 -37.90 19.29 9.22
CA SER A 14 -37.19 18.06 8.87
C SER A 14 -35.73 18.45 8.78
N ALA A 15 -34.92 18.11 9.78
CA ALA A 15 -33.48 18.19 9.68
C ALA A 15 -33.11 17.27 8.54
N LEU A 16 -32.85 17.84 7.36
CA LEU A 16 -32.24 17.10 6.25
C LEU A 16 -31.00 16.48 6.81
N ALA A 17 -30.88 15.13 6.71
CA ALA A 17 -29.68 14.44 7.12
C ALA A 17 -28.50 14.99 6.29
N GLN A 18 -27.49 15.51 6.98
CA GLN A 18 -26.30 16.04 6.31
C GLN A 18 -25.67 14.93 5.43
N SER A 19 -25.30 15.28 4.24
CA SER A 19 -24.60 14.37 3.32
C SER A 19 -23.11 14.28 3.65
N PRO A 20 -22.42 13.19 3.32
CA PRO A 20 -20.96 13.10 3.45
C PRO A 20 -20.23 14.29 2.81
N ALA A 21 -20.63 14.70 1.60
CA ALA A 21 -20.01 15.84 0.91
C ALA A 21 -20.18 17.19 1.62
N GLU A 22 -21.28 17.40 2.34
CA GLU A 22 -21.46 18.61 3.16
C GLU A 22 -20.59 18.58 4.41
N LEU A 23 -20.51 17.43 5.07
CA LEU A 23 -19.66 17.23 6.25
C LEU A 23 -18.17 17.34 5.89
N ALA A 24 -17.73 16.73 4.79
CA ALA A 24 -16.35 16.83 4.30
C ALA A 24 -15.95 18.30 4.03
N ARG A 25 -16.82 19.08 3.38
CA ARG A 25 -16.59 20.51 3.17
C ARG A 25 -16.51 21.31 4.46
N GLN A 26 -17.34 21.01 5.46
CA GLN A 26 -17.31 21.69 6.74
C GLN A 26 -16.02 21.44 7.51
N GLN A 27 -15.44 20.24 7.41
CA GLN A 27 -14.20 19.88 8.09
C GLN A 27 -12.92 20.15 7.27
N ALA A 28 -13.03 20.64 6.02
CA ALA A 28 -11.87 20.87 5.13
C ALA A 28 -10.69 21.65 5.77
N PRO A 29 -10.91 22.74 6.53
CA PRO A 29 -9.81 23.44 7.18
C PRO A 29 -9.06 22.59 8.21
N GLU A 30 -9.79 21.74 8.95
CA GLU A 30 -9.20 20.85 9.94
C GLU A 30 -8.47 19.68 9.27
N LEU A 31 -9.05 19.09 8.22
CA LEU A 31 -8.38 18.08 7.41
C LEU A 31 -7.05 18.58 6.85
N LEU A 32 -7.04 19.79 6.27
CA LEU A 32 -5.82 20.39 5.76
C LEU A 32 -4.78 20.65 6.85
N SER A 33 -5.22 21.03 8.06
CA SER A 33 -4.34 21.22 9.21
C SER A 33 -3.73 19.89 9.66
N THR A 34 -4.53 18.83 9.75
CA THR A 34 -4.11 17.47 10.12
C THR A 34 -3.10 16.92 9.11
N TYR A 35 -3.41 17.02 7.82
CA TYR A 35 -2.50 16.61 6.75
C TYR A 35 -1.14 17.28 6.87
N LYS A 36 -1.09 18.62 7.01
CA LYS A 36 0.17 19.36 7.16
C LYS A 36 0.94 18.99 8.42
N GLN A 37 0.24 18.71 9.52
CA GLN A 37 0.86 18.27 10.76
C GLN A 37 1.54 16.91 10.60
N LEU A 38 0.86 15.95 9.97
CA LEU A 38 1.43 14.63 9.67
C LEU A 38 2.61 14.74 8.71
N HIS A 39 2.46 15.51 7.64
CA HIS A 39 3.51 15.73 6.64
C HIS A 39 4.81 16.28 7.23
N GLN A 40 4.70 17.15 8.23
CA GLN A 40 5.85 17.75 8.92
C GLN A 40 6.52 16.83 9.94
N ALA A 41 5.89 15.73 10.32
CA ALA A 41 6.33 14.84 11.38
C ALA A 41 6.35 13.36 10.97
N PRO A 42 6.91 12.99 9.80
CA PRO A 42 6.92 11.61 9.31
C PRO A 42 7.83 10.72 10.16
N GLU A 43 7.46 9.46 10.31
CA GLU A 43 8.26 8.44 10.99
C GLU A 43 8.47 7.24 10.05
N LEU A 44 9.67 6.65 10.06
CA LEU A 44 10.02 5.48 9.26
C LEU A 44 9.24 4.24 9.71
N SER A 45 9.14 3.25 8.82
CA SER A 45 8.69 1.89 9.18
C SER A 45 9.38 1.40 10.45
N HIS A 46 8.66 0.71 11.32
CA HIS A 46 9.08 0.25 12.65
C HIS A 46 9.33 1.36 13.70
N HIS A 47 9.11 2.62 13.36
CA HIS A 47 9.37 3.78 14.24
C HIS A 47 8.15 4.71 14.41
N GLU A 48 6.94 4.28 14.04
CA GLU A 48 5.71 5.07 13.95
C GLU A 48 5.06 5.36 15.32
N GLU A 49 5.85 5.48 16.39
CA GLU A 49 5.36 5.61 17.76
C GLU A 49 4.47 6.86 17.96
N LYS A 50 4.93 8.02 17.46
CA LYS A 50 4.20 9.28 17.63
C LYS A 50 3.01 9.37 16.67
N THR A 51 3.17 8.87 15.45
CA THR A 51 2.12 8.80 14.43
C THR A 51 0.99 7.91 14.91
N SER A 52 1.30 6.73 15.41
CA SER A 52 0.36 5.80 16.02
C SER A 52 -0.39 6.41 17.21
N ALA A 53 0.34 7.03 18.14
CA ALA A 53 -0.26 7.70 19.30
C ALA A 53 -1.17 8.87 18.91
N PHE A 54 -0.79 9.65 17.89
CA PHE A 54 -1.61 10.73 17.36
C PHE A 54 -2.93 10.18 16.78
N LEU A 55 -2.85 9.20 15.88
CA LEU A 55 -4.01 8.58 15.27
C LEU A 55 -4.96 7.98 16.33
N ALA A 56 -4.40 7.25 17.28
CA ALA A 56 -5.15 6.66 18.39
C ALA A 56 -5.83 7.72 19.25
N GLY A 57 -5.15 8.81 19.54
CA GLY A 57 -5.68 9.93 20.30
C GLY A 57 -6.87 10.61 19.63
N GLU A 58 -6.78 10.87 18.31
CA GLU A 58 -7.89 11.46 17.55
C GLU A 58 -9.10 10.52 17.47
N LEU A 59 -8.88 9.22 17.23
CA LEU A 59 -9.97 8.23 17.18
C LEU A 59 -10.68 8.07 18.54
N ARG A 60 -9.94 8.15 19.67
CA ARG A 60 -10.57 8.15 21.02
C ARG A 60 -11.46 9.36 21.26
N LYS A 61 -11.04 10.56 20.81
CA LYS A 61 -11.86 11.78 20.91
C LYS A 61 -13.19 11.65 20.16
N LEU A 62 -13.21 10.87 19.09
CA LEU A 62 -14.41 10.58 18.29
C LEU A 62 -15.29 9.46 18.89
N GLY A 63 -14.87 8.86 20.02
CA GLY A 63 -15.65 7.85 20.75
C GLY A 63 -15.46 6.42 20.25
N TYR A 64 -14.35 6.13 19.54
CA TYR A 64 -13.96 4.78 19.20
C TYR A 64 -13.29 4.08 20.39
N ASP A 65 -13.47 2.76 20.50
CA ASP A 65 -12.72 1.90 21.41
C ASP A 65 -11.38 1.57 20.73
N VAL A 66 -10.26 2.07 21.28
CA VAL A 66 -8.95 2.08 20.62
C VAL A 66 -7.94 1.23 21.34
N THR A 67 -7.35 0.29 20.63
CA THR A 67 -6.19 -0.51 21.04
C THR A 67 -4.96 -0.09 20.26
N GLU A 68 -3.88 0.22 20.97
CA GLU A 68 -2.56 0.57 20.40
C GLU A 68 -1.59 -0.61 20.47
N HIS A 69 -0.46 -0.49 19.78
CA HIS A 69 0.62 -1.48 19.72
C HIS A 69 0.13 -2.87 19.28
N VAL A 70 -0.77 -2.88 18.29
CA VAL A 70 -1.26 -4.11 17.68
C VAL A 70 -0.27 -4.58 16.63
N GLY A 71 0.20 -5.80 16.78
CA GLY A 71 1.13 -6.44 15.86
C GLY A 71 2.38 -6.97 16.55
N LYS A 72 2.93 -8.02 15.96
CA LYS A 72 4.14 -8.69 16.42
C LYS A 72 4.99 -9.06 15.20
N TYR A 73 6.18 -8.49 15.12
CA TYR A 73 7.15 -8.83 14.09
C TYR A 73 7.80 -10.18 14.31
N THR A 74 8.46 -10.72 13.29
CA THR A 74 9.10 -12.04 13.33
C THR A 74 10.25 -12.13 14.34
N ASP A 75 10.90 -11.01 14.65
CA ASP A 75 11.93 -10.91 15.70
C ASP A 75 11.36 -10.85 17.14
N GLY A 76 10.02 -10.78 17.25
CA GLY A 76 9.29 -10.71 18.51
C GLY A 76 9.04 -9.29 19.01
N SER A 77 9.53 -8.26 18.35
CA SER A 77 9.22 -6.86 18.67
C SER A 77 7.75 -6.52 18.43
N ARG A 78 7.25 -5.52 19.14
CA ARG A 78 5.87 -5.04 18.98
C ARG A 78 5.78 -4.01 17.88
N ALA A 79 4.73 -4.10 17.08
CA ALA A 79 4.41 -3.10 16.06
C ALA A 79 3.59 -1.95 16.67
N TYR A 80 3.59 -0.81 16.00
CA TYR A 80 2.82 0.38 16.40
C TYR A 80 1.41 0.41 15.79
N GLY A 81 0.83 -0.75 15.45
CA GLY A 81 -0.51 -0.83 14.88
C GLY A 81 -1.60 -0.27 15.80
N VAL A 82 -2.58 0.40 15.20
CA VAL A 82 -3.77 0.95 15.88
C VAL A 82 -5.00 0.23 15.38
N VAL A 83 -5.90 -0.17 16.29
CA VAL A 83 -7.23 -0.69 15.96
C VAL A 83 -8.27 0.10 16.72
N ALA A 84 -9.22 0.70 16.02
CA ALA A 84 -10.29 1.48 16.59
C ALA A 84 -11.65 0.92 16.16
N ILE A 85 -12.52 0.63 17.11
CA ILE A 85 -13.81 -0.04 16.87
C ILE A 85 -14.97 0.86 17.31
N MET A 86 -15.96 1.00 16.43
CA MET A 86 -17.25 1.58 16.77
C MET A 86 -18.36 0.60 16.43
N LYS A 87 -19.13 0.21 17.47
CA LYS A 87 -20.31 -0.66 17.31
C LYS A 87 -21.57 0.19 17.25
N ASN A 88 -22.46 -0.13 16.33
CA ASN A 88 -23.73 0.59 16.14
C ASN A 88 -24.88 -0.39 15.79
N GLY A 89 -25.16 -1.32 16.69
CA GLY A 89 -26.19 -2.36 16.53
C GLY A 89 -25.72 -3.57 15.74
N GLU A 90 -26.68 -4.44 15.42
CA GLU A 90 -26.42 -5.62 14.58
C GLU A 90 -26.22 -5.21 13.12
N GLY A 91 -25.36 -5.93 12.41
CA GLY A 91 -25.03 -5.67 11.01
C GLY A 91 -23.64 -6.14 10.63
N PRO A 92 -23.21 -5.86 9.41
CA PRO A 92 -21.89 -6.28 8.92
C PRO A 92 -20.74 -5.60 9.67
N ARG A 93 -19.56 -6.22 9.59
CA ARG A 93 -18.31 -5.68 10.10
C ARG A 93 -17.48 -5.20 8.90
N LEU A 94 -17.27 -3.90 8.81
CA LEU A 94 -16.39 -3.26 7.82
C LEU A 94 -15.07 -2.90 8.46
N LEU A 95 -13.97 -3.33 7.86
CA LEU A 95 -12.63 -2.87 8.19
C LEU A 95 -12.18 -1.84 7.15
N ILE A 96 -11.71 -0.67 7.59
CA ILE A 96 -11.06 0.34 6.75
C ILE A 96 -9.62 0.51 7.23
N ARG A 97 -8.67 0.43 6.30
CA ARG A 97 -7.24 0.52 6.58
C ARG A 97 -6.65 1.84 6.07
N THR A 98 -5.79 2.42 6.88
CA THR A 98 -4.73 3.34 6.46
C THR A 98 -3.37 2.77 6.86
N ASP A 99 -2.33 3.15 6.15
CA ASP A 99 -0.93 3.00 6.54
C ASP A 99 -0.43 4.24 7.28
N MET A 100 0.76 4.16 7.91
CA MET A 100 1.23 5.23 8.80
C MET A 100 2.70 5.62 8.59
N ASP A 101 3.50 4.75 8.01
CA ASP A 101 4.94 4.92 7.89
C ASP A 101 5.35 5.86 6.75
N ALA A 102 6.61 6.27 6.78
CA ALA A 102 7.21 7.16 5.80
C ALA A 102 8.57 6.61 5.32
N LEU A 103 9.11 7.23 4.31
CA LEU A 103 10.29 6.77 3.58
C LEU A 103 11.57 7.55 3.93
N PRO A 104 12.76 6.92 3.80
CA PRO A 104 14.05 7.58 3.99
C PRO A 104 14.42 8.45 2.78
N VAL A 105 13.61 9.48 2.50
CA VAL A 105 13.74 10.39 1.37
C VAL A 105 13.93 11.81 1.88
N GLU A 106 14.88 12.56 1.30
CA GLU A 106 15.05 13.98 1.56
C GLU A 106 14.09 14.79 0.71
N GLU A 107 13.12 15.44 1.36
CA GLU A 107 12.11 16.22 0.66
C GLU A 107 12.70 17.45 -0.05
N LYS A 108 12.29 17.65 -1.32
CA LYS A 108 12.72 18.76 -2.18
C LYS A 108 11.56 19.47 -2.85
N THR A 109 10.36 19.32 -2.31
CA THR A 109 9.13 19.91 -2.85
C THR A 109 9.10 21.42 -2.78
N GLY A 110 9.77 22.02 -1.79
CA GLY A 110 9.72 23.47 -1.52
C GLY A 110 8.40 23.90 -0.87
N LEU A 111 7.58 22.97 -0.38
CA LEU A 111 6.34 23.28 0.32
C LEU A 111 6.61 23.99 1.64
N PRO A 112 5.77 24.95 2.08
CA PRO A 112 5.97 25.66 3.34
C PRO A 112 5.81 24.77 4.58
N TYR A 113 5.32 23.55 4.40
CA TYR A 113 5.15 22.52 5.43
C TYR A 113 5.97 21.25 5.12
N ALA A 114 7.00 21.37 4.29
CA ALA A 114 7.91 20.28 3.97
C ALA A 114 8.54 19.67 5.23
N SER A 115 8.82 18.37 5.20
CA SER A 115 9.50 17.67 6.27
C SER A 115 10.98 18.08 6.37
N HIS A 116 11.43 18.26 7.60
CA HIS A 116 12.85 18.40 7.95
C HIS A 116 13.28 17.34 8.97
N VAL A 117 12.47 16.30 9.12
CA VAL A 117 12.74 15.21 10.06
C VAL A 117 13.92 14.39 9.59
N ARG A 118 14.75 13.99 10.55
CA ARG A 118 15.83 13.00 10.36
C ARG A 118 15.66 11.88 11.35
N SER A 119 16.00 10.67 10.92
CA SER A 119 15.92 9.46 11.74
C SER A 119 17.07 8.50 11.40
N THR A 120 17.27 7.52 12.23
CA THR A 120 18.22 6.43 11.95
C THR A 120 17.48 5.27 11.29
N ASN A 121 17.91 4.87 10.09
CA ASN A 121 17.33 3.74 9.40
C ASN A 121 17.80 2.37 9.96
N ALA A 122 17.27 1.27 9.46
CA ALA A 122 17.62 -0.07 9.89
C ALA A 122 19.11 -0.44 9.69
N GLN A 123 19.83 0.27 8.82
CA GLN A 123 21.28 0.11 8.60
C GLN A 123 22.13 0.99 9.52
N GLY A 124 21.52 1.74 10.44
CA GLY A 124 22.20 2.63 11.36
C GLY A 124 22.63 3.97 10.73
N ALA A 125 22.17 4.29 9.51
CA ALA A 125 22.48 5.55 8.85
C ALA A 125 21.49 6.65 9.25
N ASP A 126 21.98 7.88 9.45
CA ASP A 126 21.16 9.07 9.62
C ASP A 126 20.60 9.49 8.27
N VAL A 127 19.26 9.48 8.12
CA VAL A 127 18.54 9.77 6.89
C VAL A 127 17.46 10.83 7.11
N ALA A 128 17.16 11.61 6.08
CA ALA A 128 15.96 12.45 6.06
C ALA A 128 14.71 11.57 5.87
N VAL A 129 13.56 12.04 6.36
CA VAL A 129 12.30 11.28 6.30
C VAL A 129 11.21 12.14 5.66
N MET A 130 10.44 11.53 4.75
CA MET A 130 9.34 12.18 4.03
C MET A 130 8.18 11.20 3.81
N HIS A 131 6.94 11.68 3.94
CA HIS A 131 5.77 10.97 3.42
C HIS A 131 5.74 11.02 1.88
N ALA A 132 6.70 10.31 1.26
CA ALA A 132 6.83 10.28 -0.19
C ALA A 132 5.89 9.28 -0.89
N CYS A 133 5.06 8.57 -0.11
CA CYS A 133 4.00 7.67 -0.58
C CYS A 133 2.59 8.15 -0.19
N GLY A 134 2.45 9.33 0.45
CA GLY A 134 1.16 9.94 0.75
C GLY A 134 0.39 9.35 1.95
N HIS A 135 1.03 8.57 2.82
CA HIS A 135 0.35 7.97 3.97
C HIS A 135 -0.22 9.00 4.97
N ASP A 136 0.29 10.21 4.99
CA ASP A 136 -0.30 11.37 5.68
C ASP A 136 -1.67 11.78 5.09
N MET A 137 -1.85 11.67 3.76
CA MET A 137 -3.13 11.83 3.08
C MET A 137 -4.11 10.73 3.50
N HIS A 138 -3.65 9.47 3.47
CA HIS A 138 -4.45 8.30 3.83
C HIS A 138 -4.95 8.38 5.28
N MET A 139 -4.07 8.70 6.24
CA MET A 139 -4.45 8.90 7.64
C MET A 139 -5.45 10.04 7.81
N THR A 140 -5.29 11.13 7.07
CA THR A 140 -6.19 12.27 7.13
C THR A 140 -7.58 11.93 6.58
N VAL A 141 -7.67 11.18 5.48
CA VAL A 141 -8.94 10.67 4.93
C VAL A 141 -9.61 9.73 5.92
N LEU A 142 -8.87 8.81 6.54
CA LEU A 142 -9.41 7.91 7.56
C LEU A 142 -9.98 8.70 8.75
N LEU A 143 -9.28 9.71 9.27
CA LEU A 143 -9.74 10.53 10.40
C LEU A 143 -11.00 11.33 10.04
N GLY A 144 -11.07 11.92 8.85
CA GLY A 144 -12.25 12.60 8.35
C GLY A 144 -13.45 11.65 8.25
N THR A 145 -13.24 10.47 7.66
CA THR A 145 -14.25 9.40 7.58
C THR A 145 -14.72 8.95 8.97
N ALA A 146 -13.78 8.74 9.90
CA ALA A 146 -14.09 8.36 11.27
C ALA A 146 -15.03 9.37 11.96
N ARG A 147 -14.77 10.67 11.76
CA ARG A 147 -15.58 11.76 12.29
C ARG A 147 -16.98 11.75 11.70
N GLU A 148 -17.10 11.60 10.38
CA GLU A 148 -18.41 11.53 9.71
C GLU A 148 -19.21 10.31 10.15
N MET A 149 -18.61 9.14 10.19
CA MET A 149 -19.27 7.91 10.64
C MET A 149 -19.75 8.02 12.10
N ALA A 150 -19.00 8.71 12.96
CA ALA A 150 -19.44 8.98 14.34
C ALA A 150 -20.64 9.95 14.40
N GLN A 151 -20.72 10.93 13.51
CA GLN A 151 -21.85 11.86 13.40
C GLN A 151 -23.10 11.21 12.77
N LEU A 152 -22.89 10.33 11.79
CA LEU A 152 -23.93 9.68 10.99
C LEU A 152 -24.45 8.36 11.58
N LYS A 153 -24.27 8.09 12.88
CA LYS A 153 -24.70 6.84 13.54
C LYS A 153 -26.17 6.48 13.31
N ASN A 154 -27.03 7.46 13.08
CA ASN A 154 -28.43 7.23 12.74
C ASN A 154 -28.66 6.64 11.35
N GLN A 155 -27.67 6.64 10.46
CA GLN A 155 -27.76 6.20 9.08
C GLN A 155 -27.19 4.78 8.83
N TRP A 156 -26.44 4.21 9.77
CA TRP A 156 -25.80 2.91 9.57
C TRP A 156 -25.99 1.96 10.75
N ARG A 157 -25.70 0.68 10.54
CA ARG A 157 -25.70 -0.39 11.55
C ARG A 157 -24.52 -1.32 11.31
N GLY A 158 -24.07 -2.00 12.38
CA GLY A 158 -22.99 -2.96 12.33
C GLY A 158 -21.78 -2.52 13.14
N THR A 159 -20.61 -2.95 12.72
CA THR A 159 -19.32 -2.65 13.37
C THR A 159 -18.35 -2.04 12.36
N LEU A 160 -17.90 -0.84 12.63
CA LEU A 160 -16.80 -0.20 11.90
C LEU A 160 -15.49 -0.46 12.65
N VAL A 161 -14.51 -1.03 11.96
CA VAL A 161 -13.15 -1.28 12.44
C VAL A 161 -12.21 -0.42 11.59
N LEU A 162 -11.54 0.54 12.21
CA LEU A 162 -10.53 1.37 11.56
C LEU A 162 -9.16 0.89 12.02
N ILE A 163 -8.23 0.74 11.10
CA ILE A 163 -6.86 0.36 11.43
C ILE A 163 -5.84 1.36 10.89
N GLY A 164 -4.88 1.72 11.75
CA GLY A 164 -3.62 2.33 11.36
C GLY A 164 -2.56 1.23 11.28
N GLN A 165 -2.17 0.88 10.08
CA GLN A 165 -1.18 -0.15 9.83
C GLN A 165 0.22 0.47 9.81
N PRO A 166 1.20 -0.04 10.59
CA PRO A 166 2.59 0.37 10.49
C PRO A 166 3.27 -0.35 9.32
N SER A 167 4.46 0.12 8.93
CA SER A 167 5.46 -0.64 8.16
C SER A 167 4.93 -1.25 6.85
N GLU A 168 4.18 -0.45 6.08
CA GLU A 168 3.74 -0.83 4.75
C GLU A 168 4.95 -0.88 3.79
N GLU A 169 5.84 0.10 3.87
CA GLU A 169 6.98 0.28 2.99
C GLU A 169 8.07 -0.83 3.14
N THR A 170 8.02 -1.56 4.24
CA THR A 170 8.81 -2.78 4.47
C THR A 170 8.01 -4.07 4.22
N VAL A 171 6.72 -3.94 3.85
CA VAL A 171 5.81 -5.04 3.44
C VAL A 171 5.60 -6.08 4.54
N ASP A 172 5.79 -5.72 5.80
CA ASP A 172 5.66 -6.63 6.94
C ASP A 172 4.63 -6.18 8.00
N GLY A 173 4.11 -4.96 7.89
CA GLY A 173 3.19 -4.39 8.86
C GLY A 173 1.83 -5.10 8.95
N ALA A 174 1.18 -5.37 7.82
CA ALA A 174 -0.07 -6.12 7.81
C ALA A 174 0.14 -7.55 8.37
N ARG A 175 1.26 -8.19 8.01
CA ARG A 175 1.63 -9.51 8.53
C ARG A 175 1.84 -9.46 10.04
N ALA A 176 2.54 -8.45 10.55
CA ALA A 176 2.76 -8.27 11.99
C ALA A 176 1.43 -8.09 12.74
N MET A 177 0.50 -7.28 12.22
CA MET A 177 -0.82 -7.12 12.83
C MET A 177 -1.61 -8.42 12.84
N LEU A 178 -1.61 -9.18 11.74
CA LEU A 178 -2.30 -10.47 11.64
C LEU A 178 -1.68 -11.53 12.58
N ALA A 179 -0.35 -11.50 12.77
CA ALA A 179 0.36 -12.41 13.68
C ALA A 179 0.06 -12.18 15.17
N ASP A 180 -0.57 -11.06 15.54
CA ASP A 180 -1.01 -10.73 16.89
C ASP A 180 -2.48 -11.15 17.16
N ASP A 181 -2.91 -12.29 16.60
CA ASP A 181 -4.25 -12.85 16.73
C ASP A 181 -5.38 -11.88 16.31
N PHE A 182 -5.14 -11.07 15.28
CA PHE A 182 -5.99 -9.96 14.87
C PHE A 182 -7.48 -10.31 14.79
N TYR A 183 -7.85 -11.37 14.06
CA TYR A 183 -9.24 -11.74 13.89
C TYR A 183 -9.89 -12.28 15.17
N SER A 184 -9.13 -12.93 16.03
CA SER A 184 -9.62 -13.43 17.32
C SER A 184 -9.89 -12.29 18.29
N ARG A 185 -9.05 -11.26 18.27
CA ARG A 185 -9.12 -10.09 19.16
C ARG A 185 -10.18 -9.08 18.73
N PHE A 186 -10.25 -8.79 17.43
CA PHE A 186 -11.03 -7.68 16.90
C PHE A 186 -12.21 -8.12 16.03
N GLY A 187 -12.34 -9.44 15.81
CA GLY A 187 -13.37 -10.05 14.95
C GLY A 187 -12.96 -10.06 13.48
N ARG A 188 -13.33 -11.13 12.79
CA ARG A 188 -13.11 -11.26 11.36
C ARG A 188 -14.07 -10.32 10.61
N PRO A 189 -13.57 -9.44 9.72
CA PRO A 189 -14.44 -8.54 8.96
C PRO A 189 -15.22 -9.29 7.89
N ASP A 190 -16.40 -8.76 7.54
CA ASP A 190 -17.19 -9.21 6.40
C ASP A 190 -16.71 -8.53 5.10
N PHE A 191 -16.16 -7.30 5.22
CA PHE A 191 -15.61 -6.52 4.11
C PHE A 191 -14.36 -5.77 4.57
N VAL A 192 -13.40 -5.60 3.66
CA VAL A 192 -12.18 -4.77 3.87
C VAL A 192 -12.06 -3.70 2.80
N LEU A 193 -11.67 -2.51 3.21
CA LEU A 193 -11.59 -1.33 2.35
C LEU A 193 -10.32 -0.55 2.68
N ALA A 194 -9.65 -0.05 1.65
CA ALA A 194 -8.54 0.90 1.76
C ALA A 194 -8.58 1.89 0.60
N GLU A 195 -7.87 2.98 0.76
CA GLU A 195 -7.53 3.88 -0.32
C GLU A 195 -6.03 4.03 -0.44
N HIS A 196 -5.56 4.47 -1.60
CA HIS A 196 -4.20 4.91 -1.83
C HIS A 196 -4.22 6.13 -2.74
N ASP A 197 -3.42 7.12 -2.45
CA ASP A 197 -3.29 8.28 -3.32
C ASP A 197 -2.53 7.95 -4.62
N SER A 198 -2.79 8.74 -5.66
CA SER A 198 -2.14 8.53 -6.95
C SER A 198 -2.04 9.84 -7.74
N ASN A 199 -0.85 10.13 -8.23
CA ASN A 199 -0.63 11.24 -9.15
C ASN A 199 -0.99 10.91 -10.62
N SER A 200 -1.53 9.73 -10.88
CA SER A 200 -2.08 9.36 -12.19
C SER A 200 -3.49 9.90 -12.41
N TYR A 201 -4.15 10.40 -11.35
CA TYR A 201 -5.49 10.95 -11.37
C TYR A 201 -5.49 12.37 -10.82
N ALA A 202 -6.38 13.21 -11.35
CA ALA A 202 -6.50 14.60 -10.92
C ALA A 202 -7.06 14.70 -9.50
N THR A 203 -6.61 15.71 -8.74
CA THR A 203 -7.23 16.02 -7.43
C THR A 203 -8.71 16.34 -7.63
N GLY A 204 -9.56 15.73 -6.80
CA GLY A 204 -11.01 15.76 -6.97
C GLY A 204 -11.62 14.52 -7.61
N ASP A 205 -10.79 13.66 -8.20
CA ASP A 205 -11.21 12.39 -8.81
C ASP A 205 -10.78 11.20 -7.97
N ILE A 206 -11.48 10.08 -8.14
CA ILE A 206 -11.08 8.77 -7.64
C ILE A 206 -11.06 7.76 -8.77
N ALA A 207 -10.31 6.66 -8.59
CA ALA A 207 -10.37 5.56 -9.53
C ALA A 207 -10.54 4.23 -8.79
N ILE A 208 -11.46 3.37 -9.30
CA ILE A 208 -11.74 2.05 -8.72
C ILE A 208 -12.03 1.04 -9.82
N THR A 209 -11.52 -0.17 -9.65
CA THR A 209 -11.78 -1.29 -10.57
C THR A 209 -11.80 -2.61 -9.80
N GLY A 210 -12.56 -3.58 -10.30
CA GLY A 210 -12.44 -4.98 -9.88
C GLY A 210 -11.28 -5.67 -10.57
N GLY A 211 -10.76 -6.73 -9.98
CA GLY A 211 -9.63 -7.48 -10.50
C GLY A 211 -8.29 -7.04 -9.88
N ALA A 212 -7.19 -7.34 -10.56
CA ALA A 212 -5.85 -6.98 -10.10
C ALA A 212 -5.66 -5.47 -10.01
N LEU A 213 -5.09 -4.98 -8.90
CA LEU A 213 -4.78 -3.58 -8.68
C LEU A 213 -3.28 -3.35 -8.48
N ALA A 214 -2.63 -4.10 -7.59
CA ALA A 214 -1.19 -4.04 -7.36
C ALA A 214 -0.56 -5.42 -7.50
N ALA A 215 0.69 -5.47 -7.99
CA ALA A 215 1.37 -6.75 -8.22
C ALA A 215 1.83 -7.39 -6.92
N SER A 216 2.04 -8.71 -6.96
CA SER A 216 2.80 -9.42 -5.93
C SER A 216 4.25 -8.93 -5.89
N SER A 217 4.87 -9.00 -4.72
CA SER A 217 6.33 -8.90 -4.56
C SER A 217 6.90 -10.24 -4.14
N THR A 218 8.02 -10.62 -4.72
CA THR A 218 8.78 -11.81 -4.30
C THR A 218 10.26 -11.52 -4.43
N SER A 219 10.96 -11.57 -3.30
CA SER A 219 12.42 -11.46 -3.24
C SER A 219 13.07 -12.85 -3.32
N ILE A 220 14.10 -12.96 -4.14
CA ILE A 220 14.84 -14.22 -4.33
C ILE A 220 16.34 -13.96 -4.24
N ASP A 221 17.00 -14.71 -3.38
CA ASP A 221 18.44 -14.78 -3.29
C ASP A 221 18.98 -15.92 -4.15
N VAL A 222 19.95 -15.63 -4.99
CA VAL A 222 20.67 -16.63 -5.80
C VAL A 222 22.14 -16.56 -5.50
N THR A 223 22.70 -17.65 -4.98
CA THR A 223 24.15 -17.82 -4.87
C THR A 223 24.63 -18.76 -5.96
N MET A 224 25.28 -18.20 -6.98
CA MET A 224 25.94 -18.96 -8.03
C MET A 224 27.28 -19.45 -7.49
N ARG A 225 27.42 -20.75 -7.26
CA ARG A 225 28.61 -21.35 -6.69
C ARG A 225 29.54 -21.93 -7.79
N GLY A 226 30.79 -21.59 -7.74
CA GLY A 226 31.82 -22.04 -8.64
C GLY A 226 32.97 -22.74 -7.90
N ILE A 227 34.13 -22.75 -8.52
CA ILE A 227 35.39 -23.20 -7.94
C ILE A 227 36.42 -22.11 -8.24
N GLY A 228 36.95 -21.49 -7.18
CA GLY A 228 37.94 -20.42 -7.30
C GLY A 228 39.24 -20.88 -7.91
N SER A 229 39.92 -19.96 -8.62
CA SER A 229 41.18 -20.22 -9.22
C SER A 229 41.97 -18.92 -9.52
N HIS A 230 43.22 -19.07 -9.94
CA HIS A 230 44.00 -17.93 -10.42
C HIS A 230 43.40 -17.38 -11.73
N GLY A 231 43.23 -16.06 -11.86
CA GLY A 231 42.64 -15.43 -13.04
C GLY A 231 43.35 -15.72 -14.36
N ALA A 232 44.66 -16.08 -14.33
CA ALA A 232 45.40 -16.52 -15.49
C ALA A 232 45.32 -18.05 -15.77
N ALA A 233 44.62 -18.80 -14.87
CA ALA A 233 44.42 -20.26 -15.01
C ALA A 233 42.94 -20.62 -14.81
N PRO A 234 41.99 -20.04 -15.60
CA PRO A 234 40.56 -20.24 -15.42
C PRO A 234 40.12 -21.69 -15.66
N PHE A 235 40.90 -22.47 -16.42
CA PHE A 235 40.65 -23.88 -16.66
C PHE A 235 40.75 -24.76 -15.41
N ALA A 236 41.43 -24.27 -14.36
CA ALA A 236 41.59 -24.99 -13.09
C ALA A 236 40.39 -24.81 -12.15
N GLY A 237 39.43 -23.92 -12.48
CA GLY A 237 38.26 -23.60 -11.69
C GLY A 237 36.94 -23.70 -12.45
N LYS A 238 35.90 -23.17 -11.83
CA LYS A 238 34.57 -22.91 -12.43
C LYS A 238 34.19 -21.48 -12.08
N ASP A 239 34.24 -20.58 -13.04
CA ASP A 239 34.08 -19.14 -12.79
C ASP A 239 32.62 -18.74 -12.50
N PRO A 240 32.26 -18.44 -11.27
CA PRO A 240 30.88 -18.07 -10.93
C PRO A 240 30.48 -16.68 -11.44
N ILE A 241 31.44 -15.80 -11.76
CA ILE A 241 31.13 -14.47 -12.34
C ILE A 241 30.60 -14.64 -13.77
N VAL A 242 31.26 -15.49 -14.59
CA VAL A 242 30.78 -15.77 -15.95
C VAL A 242 29.43 -16.50 -15.89
N MET A 243 29.27 -17.48 -14.99
CA MET A 243 28.00 -18.18 -14.78
C MET A 243 26.89 -17.23 -14.39
N ALA A 244 27.14 -16.25 -13.47
CA ALA A 244 26.18 -15.25 -13.07
C ALA A 244 25.76 -14.35 -14.23
N ALA A 245 26.68 -13.92 -15.09
CA ALA A 245 26.37 -13.13 -16.27
C ALA A 245 25.48 -13.89 -17.27
N GLU A 246 25.75 -15.17 -17.53
CA GLU A 246 24.87 -16.01 -18.35
C GLU A 246 23.50 -16.24 -17.70
N PHE A 247 23.47 -16.50 -16.39
CA PHE A 247 22.22 -16.63 -15.65
C PHE A 247 21.36 -15.38 -15.80
N ILE A 248 21.91 -14.17 -15.58
CA ILE A 248 21.19 -12.89 -15.72
C ILE A 248 20.62 -12.76 -17.14
N THR A 249 21.39 -13.11 -18.16
CA THR A 249 20.95 -13.04 -19.56
C THR A 249 19.82 -14.03 -19.86
N GLN A 250 19.96 -15.28 -19.41
CA GLN A 250 18.94 -16.32 -19.61
C GLN A 250 17.68 -16.03 -18.81
N LEU A 251 17.80 -15.41 -17.64
CA LEU A 251 16.68 -15.00 -16.77
C LEU A 251 15.67 -14.14 -17.51
N GLN A 252 16.13 -13.25 -18.41
CA GLN A 252 15.25 -12.38 -19.21
C GLN A 252 14.33 -13.19 -20.13
N THR A 253 14.69 -14.44 -20.46
CA THR A 253 13.84 -15.32 -21.29
C THR A 253 12.61 -15.83 -20.57
N ILE A 254 12.57 -15.76 -19.24
CA ILE A 254 11.37 -16.13 -18.47
C ILE A 254 10.20 -15.27 -18.92
N VAL A 255 10.32 -13.97 -18.79
CA VAL A 255 9.25 -13.03 -19.17
C VAL A 255 9.03 -13.03 -20.68
N SER A 256 10.11 -12.97 -21.47
CA SER A 256 9.98 -12.78 -22.92
C SER A 256 9.59 -14.05 -23.69
N ARG A 257 9.76 -15.28 -23.15
CA ARG A 257 9.58 -16.55 -23.87
C ARG A 257 8.80 -17.62 -23.14
N GLN A 258 8.58 -17.51 -21.81
CA GLN A 258 7.95 -18.58 -21.02
C GLN A 258 6.62 -18.13 -20.39
N ILE A 259 6.45 -16.82 -20.14
CA ILE A 259 5.22 -16.26 -19.62
C ILE A 259 4.30 -15.85 -20.79
N ASN A 260 2.99 -16.09 -20.64
CA ASN A 260 2.00 -15.61 -21.58
C ASN A 260 2.08 -14.07 -21.65
N PRO A 261 2.28 -13.45 -22.82
CA PRO A 261 2.42 -11.99 -22.93
C PRO A 261 1.20 -11.18 -22.46
N ARG A 262 0.07 -11.84 -22.22
CA ARG A 262 -1.11 -11.23 -21.58
C ARG A 262 -1.06 -11.25 -20.05
N ASN A 263 -0.09 -11.94 -19.45
CA ASN A 263 0.11 -11.98 -18.00
C ASN A 263 1.31 -11.05 -17.67
N PRO A 264 1.07 -9.85 -17.15
CA PRO A 264 2.15 -8.95 -16.77
C PRO A 264 3.09 -9.61 -15.76
N ALA A 265 4.39 -9.53 -16.04
CA ALA A 265 5.43 -10.09 -15.18
C ALA A 265 6.70 -9.27 -15.31
N VAL A 266 7.39 -9.07 -14.18
CA VAL A 266 8.69 -8.41 -14.10
C VAL A 266 9.64 -9.29 -13.32
N ILE A 267 10.89 -9.37 -13.77
CA ILE A 267 12.01 -9.93 -13.01
C ILE A 267 13.21 -9.02 -13.14
N THR A 268 13.78 -8.61 -12.01
CA THR A 268 14.93 -7.70 -11.97
C THR A 268 15.99 -8.26 -11.06
N VAL A 269 17.26 -8.23 -11.50
CA VAL A 269 18.42 -8.45 -10.65
C VAL A 269 18.84 -7.08 -10.13
N GLY A 270 18.52 -6.79 -8.86
CA GLY A 270 18.82 -5.51 -8.22
C GLY A 270 20.19 -5.45 -7.55
N GLN A 271 20.77 -6.62 -7.22
CA GLN A 271 22.04 -6.72 -6.53
C GLN A 271 22.89 -7.82 -7.15
N ILE A 272 24.21 -7.59 -7.26
CA ILE A 272 25.22 -8.58 -7.61
C ILE A 272 26.51 -8.31 -6.84
N HIS A 273 27.00 -9.31 -6.14
CA HIS A 273 28.21 -9.22 -5.33
C HIS A 273 29.09 -10.44 -5.53
N GLY A 274 30.36 -10.23 -5.90
CA GLY A 274 31.32 -11.32 -6.08
C GLY A 274 32.71 -10.83 -6.47
N GLY A 275 33.72 -11.61 -6.07
CA GLY A 275 35.10 -11.30 -6.31
C GLY A 275 35.68 -10.24 -5.35
N THR A 276 36.99 -10.38 -5.06
CA THR A 276 37.73 -9.47 -4.16
C THR A 276 38.91 -8.80 -4.83
N LYS A 277 39.44 -9.43 -5.88
CA LYS A 277 40.62 -8.96 -6.60
C LYS A 277 40.58 -9.40 -8.06
N ARG A 278 40.96 -8.51 -8.97
CA ARG A 278 40.89 -8.70 -10.44
C ARG A 278 41.59 -9.94 -11.02
N ASN A 279 42.52 -10.54 -10.29
CA ASN A 279 43.28 -11.73 -10.73
C ASN A 279 42.91 -12.99 -9.93
N ILE A 280 41.76 -12.99 -9.24
CA ILE A 280 41.25 -14.14 -8.50
C ILE A 280 39.81 -14.42 -8.98
N ILE A 281 39.57 -15.64 -9.43
CA ILE A 281 38.22 -16.16 -9.66
C ILE A 281 37.67 -16.56 -8.31
N PRO A 282 36.52 -16.02 -7.86
CA PRO A 282 35.95 -16.32 -6.54
C PRO A 282 35.29 -17.71 -6.51
N ASP A 283 34.92 -18.15 -5.32
CA ASP A 283 34.16 -19.40 -5.13
C ASP A 283 32.65 -19.23 -5.38
N GLU A 284 32.12 -18.00 -5.26
CA GLU A 284 30.70 -17.73 -5.42
C GLU A 284 30.40 -16.29 -5.81
N VAL A 285 29.20 -16.07 -6.36
CA VAL A 285 28.59 -14.77 -6.63
C VAL A 285 27.16 -14.78 -6.10
N TYR A 286 26.86 -13.79 -5.28
CA TYR A 286 25.51 -13.52 -4.77
C TYR A 286 24.75 -12.58 -5.70
N MET A 287 23.45 -12.84 -5.88
CA MET A 287 22.52 -11.97 -6.60
C MET A 287 21.20 -11.88 -5.85
N GLY A 288 20.71 -10.65 -5.67
CA GLY A 288 19.39 -10.36 -5.13
C GLY A 288 18.42 -9.99 -6.26
N LEU A 289 17.28 -10.68 -6.32
CA LEU A 289 16.27 -10.52 -7.36
C LEU A 289 14.95 -10.08 -6.76
N THR A 290 14.17 -9.27 -7.52
CA THR A 290 12.76 -9.04 -7.26
C THR A 290 11.92 -9.52 -8.44
N MET A 291 10.75 -10.10 -8.13
CA MET A 291 9.76 -10.51 -9.13
C MET A 291 8.41 -9.89 -8.82
N ARG A 292 7.66 -9.55 -9.87
CA ARG A 292 6.32 -8.95 -9.81
C ARG A 292 5.39 -9.64 -10.80
N THR A 293 4.16 -9.93 -10.38
CA THR A 293 3.07 -10.44 -11.25
C THR A 293 1.74 -10.31 -10.52
N TYR A 294 0.62 -10.37 -11.26
CA TYR A 294 -0.71 -10.35 -10.64
C TYR A 294 -1.27 -11.75 -10.34
N ASP A 295 -0.63 -12.80 -10.84
CA ASP A 295 -1.18 -14.15 -10.81
C ASP A 295 -0.24 -15.11 -10.07
N GLU A 296 -0.77 -15.81 -9.07
CA GLU A 296 -0.01 -16.76 -8.23
C GLU A 296 0.56 -17.94 -9.03
N THR A 297 -0.18 -18.43 -10.03
CA THR A 297 0.30 -19.51 -10.90
C THR A 297 1.53 -19.04 -11.69
N THR A 298 1.47 -17.84 -12.23
CA THR A 298 2.62 -17.19 -12.91
C THR A 298 3.79 -16.99 -11.95
N ARG A 299 3.54 -16.52 -10.71
CA ARG A 299 4.58 -16.34 -9.70
C ARG A 299 5.33 -17.64 -9.41
N LEU A 300 4.61 -18.71 -9.14
CA LEU A 300 5.21 -20.03 -8.88
C LEU A 300 5.98 -20.56 -10.09
N ALA A 301 5.43 -20.40 -11.30
CA ALA A 301 6.12 -20.80 -12.53
C ALA A 301 7.43 -20.03 -12.76
N MET A 302 7.46 -18.74 -12.43
CA MET A 302 8.66 -17.90 -12.50
C MET A 302 9.72 -18.37 -11.49
N ILE A 303 9.35 -18.68 -10.25
CA ILE A 303 10.27 -19.21 -9.22
C ILE A 303 10.93 -20.50 -9.72
N GLU A 304 10.13 -21.43 -10.24
CA GLU A 304 10.67 -22.69 -10.76
C GLU A 304 11.55 -22.50 -12.01
N ALA A 305 11.24 -21.49 -12.83
CA ALA A 305 12.08 -21.12 -13.96
C ALA A 305 13.44 -20.53 -13.52
N VAL A 306 13.47 -19.70 -12.48
CA VAL A 306 14.70 -19.17 -11.87
C VAL A 306 15.59 -20.33 -11.40
N LYS A 307 15.03 -21.27 -10.61
CA LYS A 307 15.75 -22.47 -10.14
C LYS A 307 16.30 -23.31 -11.28
N ARG A 308 15.47 -23.56 -12.29
CA ARG A 308 15.84 -24.38 -13.47
C ARG A 308 16.98 -23.74 -14.26
N ILE A 309 16.93 -22.41 -14.49
CA ILE A 309 17.96 -21.69 -15.24
C ILE A 309 19.26 -21.68 -14.45
N ALA A 310 19.24 -21.36 -13.14
CA ALA A 310 20.43 -21.37 -12.30
C ALA A 310 21.14 -22.74 -12.34
N ASN A 311 20.37 -23.82 -12.15
CA ASN A 311 20.90 -25.18 -12.23
C ASN A 311 21.41 -25.53 -13.65
N GLY A 312 20.67 -25.12 -14.70
CA GLY A 312 21.06 -25.37 -16.09
C GLY A 312 22.41 -24.74 -16.47
N VAL A 313 22.65 -23.50 -16.04
CA VAL A 313 23.93 -22.81 -16.22
C VAL A 313 25.03 -23.57 -15.48
N ALA A 314 24.84 -23.89 -14.20
CA ALA A 314 25.87 -24.62 -13.45
C ALA A 314 26.21 -25.98 -14.04
N VAL A 315 25.22 -26.74 -14.52
CA VAL A 315 25.43 -28.01 -15.23
C VAL A 315 26.23 -27.80 -16.53
N GLY A 316 25.90 -26.75 -17.30
CA GLY A 316 26.61 -26.39 -18.54
C GLY A 316 28.11 -26.10 -18.32
N TYR A 317 28.47 -25.56 -17.15
CA TYR A 317 29.85 -25.32 -16.74
C TYR A 317 30.53 -26.53 -16.06
N GLY A 318 29.79 -27.63 -15.88
CA GLY A 318 30.32 -28.83 -15.21
C GLY A 318 30.62 -28.59 -13.74
N VAL A 319 29.76 -27.84 -13.06
CA VAL A 319 29.85 -27.62 -11.61
C VAL A 319 29.52 -28.93 -10.89
N PRO A 320 30.31 -29.35 -9.86
CA PRO A 320 30.03 -30.56 -9.08
C PRO A 320 28.70 -30.47 -8.35
N ALA A 321 28.11 -31.64 -8.09
CA ALA A 321 26.77 -31.73 -7.48
C ALA A 321 26.67 -31.04 -6.08
N ASP A 322 27.74 -31.05 -5.31
CA ASP A 322 27.85 -30.40 -3.99
C ASP A 322 28.06 -28.88 -4.08
N ARG A 323 28.28 -28.35 -5.30
CA ARG A 323 28.47 -26.91 -5.57
C ARG A 323 27.35 -26.31 -6.43
N MET A 324 26.23 -27.01 -6.59
CA MET A 324 25.09 -26.46 -7.33
C MET A 324 24.60 -25.13 -6.72
N PRO A 325 24.03 -24.23 -7.53
CA PRO A 325 23.52 -22.95 -7.04
C PRO A 325 22.51 -23.09 -5.91
N ILE A 326 22.49 -22.13 -5.02
CA ILE A 326 21.45 -22.00 -3.98
C ILE A 326 20.47 -20.93 -4.44
N VAL A 327 19.20 -21.29 -4.53
CA VAL A 327 18.10 -20.36 -4.82
C VAL A 327 17.13 -20.37 -3.64
N LYS A 328 17.03 -19.25 -2.96
CA LYS A 328 16.20 -19.09 -1.77
C LYS A 328 15.14 -18.00 -2.02
N VAL A 329 13.88 -18.33 -1.86
CA VAL A 329 12.81 -17.33 -1.77
C VAL A 329 12.80 -16.77 -0.36
N ASP A 330 12.79 -15.46 -0.20
CA ASP A 330 12.58 -14.84 1.10
C ASP A 330 11.07 -14.77 1.38
N GLU A 331 10.58 -15.75 2.12
CA GLU A 331 9.15 -15.85 2.46
C GLU A 331 8.66 -14.69 3.34
N ALA A 332 9.56 -13.98 4.03
CA ALA A 332 9.20 -12.80 4.81
C ALA A 332 8.88 -11.60 3.92
N GLU A 333 9.50 -11.54 2.74
CA GLU A 333 9.31 -10.48 1.75
C GLU A 333 8.35 -10.87 0.60
N VAL A 334 7.56 -11.94 0.77
CA VAL A 334 6.53 -12.31 -0.21
C VAL A 334 5.25 -11.57 0.11
N THR A 335 4.77 -10.75 -0.81
CA THR A 335 3.46 -10.11 -0.74
C THR A 335 2.58 -10.61 -1.88
N PRO A 336 1.38 -11.12 -1.62
CA PRO A 336 0.46 -11.49 -2.68
C PRO A 336 0.00 -10.27 -3.48
N ALA A 337 -0.47 -10.48 -4.71
CA ALA A 337 -1.07 -9.42 -5.48
C ALA A 337 -2.32 -8.87 -4.78
N THR A 338 -2.49 -7.56 -4.78
CA THR A 338 -3.71 -6.91 -4.32
C THR A 338 -4.77 -7.04 -5.43
N TYR A 339 -5.84 -7.73 -5.11
CA TYR A 339 -6.91 -8.06 -6.02
C TYR A 339 -8.24 -7.57 -5.45
N ASN A 340 -8.90 -6.66 -6.12
CA ASN A 340 -10.22 -6.16 -5.72
C ASN A 340 -11.30 -7.18 -6.08
N ASP A 341 -12.18 -7.50 -5.13
CA ASP A 341 -13.39 -8.28 -5.43
C ASP A 341 -14.25 -7.53 -6.44
N GLU A 342 -14.58 -8.18 -7.56
CA GLU A 342 -15.24 -7.51 -8.69
C GLU A 342 -16.63 -6.98 -8.33
N ALA A 343 -17.43 -7.79 -7.61
CA ALA A 343 -18.79 -7.39 -7.23
C ALA A 343 -18.75 -6.29 -6.16
N PHE A 344 -17.82 -6.40 -5.23
CA PHE A 344 -17.66 -5.39 -4.18
C PHE A 344 -17.13 -4.06 -4.76
N ALA A 345 -16.10 -4.09 -5.60
CA ALA A 345 -15.57 -2.90 -6.27
C ALA A 345 -16.64 -2.17 -7.11
N GLU A 346 -17.48 -2.91 -7.84
CA GLU A 346 -18.59 -2.31 -8.60
C GLU A 346 -19.67 -1.72 -7.69
N ARG A 347 -19.94 -2.34 -6.54
CA ARG A 347 -20.84 -1.77 -5.52
C ARG A 347 -20.29 -0.44 -5.00
N LEU A 348 -19.01 -0.39 -4.63
CA LEU A 348 -18.34 0.82 -4.14
C LEU A 348 -18.27 1.91 -5.21
N ARG A 349 -18.02 1.53 -6.48
CA ARG A 349 -18.03 2.47 -7.60
C ARG A 349 -19.39 3.16 -7.74
N LYS A 350 -20.49 2.42 -7.65
CA LYS A 350 -21.84 3.00 -7.71
C LYS A 350 -22.11 3.95 -6.56
N SER A 351 -21.69 3.58 -5.35
CA SER A 351 -21.80 4.44 -4.17
C SER A 351 -21.02 5.75 -4.36
N SER A 352 -19.79 5.67 -4.89
CA SER A 352 -18.96 6.84 -5.18
C SER A 352 -19.58 7.74 -6.24
N VAL A 353 -20.09 7.17 -7.35
CA VAL A 353 -20.80 7.93 -8.39
C VAL A 353 -21.98 8.69 -7.81
N ALA A 354 -22.72 8.09 -6.89
CA ALA A 354 -23.85 8.76 -6.23
C ALA A 354 -23.38 9.91 -5.30
N ALA A 355 -22.18 9.80 -4.71
CA ALA A 355 -21.67 10.78 -3.75
C ALA A 355 -20.92 11.95 -4.39
N ILE A 356 -20.09 11.70 -5.42
CA ILE A 356 -19.19 12.70 -6.02
C ILE A 356 -19.47 12.96 -7.51
N GLY A 357 -20.37 12.21 -8.14
CA GLY A 357 -20.69 12.34 -9.56
C GLY A 357 -19.89 11.39 -10.46
N ALA A 358 -20.48 11.02 -11.60
CA ALA A 358 -19.89 10.04 -12.52
C ALA A 358 -18.60 10.54 -13.18
N ASP A 359 -18.48 11.84 -13.41
CA ASP A 359 -17.32 12.46 -14.06
C ASP A 359 -16.06 12.44 -13.17
N HIS A 360 -16.23 12.15 -11.87
CA HIS A 360 -15.17 12.07 -10.86
C HIS A 360 -14.81 10.64 -10.43
N VAL A 361 -15.35 9.62 -11.14
CA VAL A 361 -15.10 8.21 -10.79
C VAL A 361 -14.55 7.48 -12.01
N GLU A 362 -13.25 7.34 -12.06
CA GLU A 362 -12.52 6.70 -13.13
C GLU A 362 -12.34 5.19 -12.91
N LYS A 363 -11.86 4.49 -13.93
CA LYS A 363 -11.41 3.12 -13.80
C LYS A 363 -9.94 3.10 -13.39
N ALA A 364 -9.63 2.45 -12.27
CA ALA A 364 -8.25 2.30 -11.85
C ALA A 364 -7.48 1.37 -12.81
N GLU A 365 -6.25 1.77 -13.12
CA GLU A 365 -5.29 0.94 -13.83
C GLU A 365 -4.45 0.14 -12.84
N ALA A 366 -4.17 -1.12 -13.16
CA ALA A 366 -3.34 -1.96 -12.32
C ALA A 366 -1.87 -1.53 -12.41
N ILE A 367 -1.18 -1.49 -11.25
CA ILE A 367 0.22 -1.07 -11.13
C ILE A 367 1.14 -2.24 -10.80
N MET A 368 2.42 -2.14 -11.20
CA MET A 368 3.45 -3.13 -10.85
C MET A 368 4.08 -2.87 -9.47
N GLY A 369 3.66 -1.84 -8.73
CA GLY A 369 3.91 -1.68 -7.31
C GLY A 369 3.28 -2.82 -6.52
N SER A 370 3.73 -3.08 -5.29
CA SER A 370 3.10 -4.03 -4.38
C SER A 370 2.53 -3.33 -3.17
N GLU A 371 1.59 -3.98 -2.51
CA GLU A 371 0.83 -3.44 -1.39
C GLU A 371 0.40 -4.61 -0.49
N ASP A 372 0.60 -4.50 0.82
CA ASP A 372 0.32 -5.57 1.77
C ASP A 372 -1.11 -5.57 2.35
N PHE A 373 -1.94 -4.55 2.03
CA PHE A 373 -3.38 -4.51 2.36
C PHE A 373 -4.12 -5.80 2.05
N GLY A 374 -3.78 -6.44 0.92
CA GLY A 374 -4.40 -7.68 0.47
C GLY A 374 -4.35 -8.82 1.49
N LEU A 375 -3.42 -8.78 2.44
CA LEU A 375 -3.29 -9.76 3.52
C LEU A 375 -4.50 -9.76 4.47
N PHE A 376 -5.15 -8.62 4.70
CA PHE A 376 -6.37 -8.54 5.52
C PHE A 376 -7.60 -9.18 4.87
N ARG A 377 -7.47 -9.73 3.66
CA ARG A 377 -8.54 -10.45 2.98
C ARG A 377 -8.53 -11.96 3.19
N ASP A 378 -7.67 -12.48 4.07
CA ASP A 378 -7.55 -13.93 4.38
C ASP A 378 -7.49 -14.78 3.10
N GLY A 379 -6.53 -14.51 2.22
CA GLY A 379 -6.38 -15.22 0.95
C GLY A 379 -7.56 -15.00 -0.01
N ASN A 380 -8.08 -13.80 -0.08
CA ASN A 380 -9.24 -13.39 -0.88
C ASN A 380 -10.60 -14.02 -0.48
N LYS A 381 -10.71 -14.61 0.71
CA LYS A 381 -11.97 -15.13 1.25
C LYS A 381 -12.88 -14.02 1.80
N ILE A 382 -12.32 -12.84 2.11
CA ILE A 382 -13.07 -11.66 2.53
C ILE A 382 -13.17 -10.74 1.32
N PRO A 383 -14.38 -10.36 0.87
CA PRO A 383 -14.55 -9.33 -0.15
C PRO A 383 -13.85 -8.05 0.27
N GLY A 384 -13.01 -7.51 -0.60
CA GLY A 384 -12.26 -6.31 -0.29
C GLY A 384 -11.86 -5.55 -1.53
N ALA A 385 -11.66 -4.26 -1.38
CA ALA A 385 -11.19 -3.39 -2.44
C ALA A 385 -10.31 -2.28 -1.90
N MET A 386 -9.31 -1.91 -2.67
CA MET A 386 -8.58 -0.67 -2.56
C MET A 386 -8.92 0.21 -3.76
N TRP A 387 -9.06 1.49 -3.55
CA TRP A 387 -9.32 2.46 -4.61
C TRP A 387 -8.27 3.58 -4.59
N MET A 388 -8.12 4.29 -5.71
CA MET A 388 -7.12 5.33 -5.87
C MET A 388 -7.75 6.71 -5.69
N LEU A 389 -7.11 7.56 -4.88
CA LEU A 389 -7.45 8.97 -4.71
C LEU A 389 -6.55 9.82 -5.61
N GLY A 390 -7.13 10.61 -6.48
CA GLY A 390 -6.40 11.54 -7.33
C GLY A 390 -5.81 12.69 -6.52
N VAL A 391 -4.50 12.94 -6.70
CA VAL A 391 -3.76 13.99 -5.99
C VAL A 391 -2.93 14.88 -6.92
N ALA A 392 -2.99 14.66 -8.24
CA ALA A 392 -2.25 15.46 -9.18
C ALA A 392 -2.96 16.81 -9.46
N ASP A 393 -2.18 17.87 -9.65
CA ASP A 393 -2.69 19.12 -10.22
C ASP A 393 -3.26 18.85 -11.63
N PRO A 394 -4.55 19.19 -11.91
CA PRO A 394 -5.19 18.84 -13.18
C PRO A 394 -4.48 19.41 -14.41
N ALA A 395 -3.92 20.62 -14.31
CA ALA A 395 -3.23 21.25 -15.42
C ALA A 395 -1.88 20.58 -15.70
N LYS A 396 -1.13 20.21 -14.64
CA LYS A 396 0.12 19.48 -14.77
C LYS A 396 -0.10 18.05 -15.28
N LEU A 397 -1.17 17.40 -14.82
CA LEU A 397 -1.54 16.06 -15.30
C LEU A 397 -1.87 16.10 -16.80
N ALA A 398 -2.72 17.04 -17.23
CA ALA A 398 -3.06 17.19 -18.63
C ALA A 398 -1.83 17.53 -19.52
N GLU A 399 -0.86 18.27 -18.98
CA GLU A 399 0.39 18.55 -19.69
C GLU A 399 1.28 17.32 -19.80
N SER A 400 1.37 16.52 -18.74
CA SER A 400 2.17 15.29 -18.71
C SER A 400 1.69 14.23 -19.70
N GLN A 401 0.40 14.21 -19.99
CA GLN A 401 -0.23 13.27 -20.92
C GLN A 401 -0.03 13.63 -22.40
N LYS A 402 0.50 14.82 -22.71
CA LYS A 402 0.82 15.19 -24.10
C LYS A 402 2.07 14.45 -24.59
N PRO A 403 2.18 14.16 -25.90
CA PRO A 403 3.39 13.59 -26.46
C PRO A 403 4.63 14.45 -26.13
N GLY A 404 5.59 13.85 -25.39
CA GLY A 404 6.80 14.56 -24.91
C GLY A 404 6.56 15.52 -23.75
N GLY A 405 5.40 15.45 -23.09
CA GLY A 405 5.10 16.23 -21.89
C GLY A 405 6.00 15.87 -20.70
N PRO A 406 6.12 16.78 -19.72
CA PRO A 406 6.95 16.56 -18.55
C PRO A 406 6.38 15.42 -17.69
N GLN A 407 7.25 14.53 -17.19
CA GLN A 407 6.83 13.50 -16.24
C GLN A 407 6.46 14.15 -14.90
N LEU A 408 5.33 13.74 -14.31
CA LEU A 408 5.02 14.10 -12.93
C LEU A 408 5.94 13.35 -11.96
N PRO A 409 6.33 13.96 -10.82
CA PRO A 409 7.04 13.24 -9.78
C PRO A 409 6.21 12.05 -9.30
N SER A 410 6.76 10.83 -9.42
CA SER A 410 6.09 9.62 -8.95
C SER A 410 6.08 9.54 -7.41
N LEU A 411 5.28 8.64 -6.87
CA LEU A 411 5.44 8.13 -5.51
C LEU A 411 6.91 7.77 -5.27
N HIS A 412 7.39 7.92 -4.05
CA HIS A 412 8.77 7.74 -3.59
C HIS A 412 9.77 8.79 -4.14
N SER A 413 9.31 9.78 -4.88
CA SER A 413 10.14 10.89 -5.34
C SER A 413 10.30 11.96 -4.26
N ALA A 414 11.49 12.53 -4.14
CA ALA A 414 11.75 13.71 -3.30
C ALA A 414 10.91 14.95 -3.69
N LEU A 415 10.30 14.94 -4.87
CA LEU A 415 9.46 16.00 -5.40
C LEU A 415 7.96 15.64 -5.41
N PHE A 416 7.57 14.50 -4.82
CA PHE A 416 6.18 14.11 -4.72
C PHE A 416 5.42 15.09 -3.82
N ALA A 417 4.43 15.76 -4.37
CA ALA A 417 3.69 16.83 -3.71
C ALA A 417 2.19 16.70 -4.03
N PRO A 418 1.44 15.90 -3.28
CA PRO A 418 0.00 15.81 -3.41
C PRO A 418 -0.69 17.16 -3.30
N VAL A 419 -1.72 17.40 -4.11
CA VAL A 419 -2.59 18.58 -4.00
C VAL A 419 -3.71 18.27 -3.01
N PRO A 420 -3.65 18.77 -1.77
CA PRO A 420 -4.54 18.31 -0.70
C PRO A 420 -6.00 18.79 -0.84
N ASP A 421 -6.24 19.88 -1.54
CA ASP A 421 -7.58 20.42 -1.77
C ASP A 421 -7.87 20.42 -3.29
N PRO A 422 -8.91 19.72 -3.79
CA PRO A 422 -9.99 19.06 -3.03
C PRO A 422 -9.76 17.57 -2.68
N ALA A 423 -8.57 16.99 -2.85
CA ALA A 423 -8.33 15.56 -2.62
C ALA A 423 -8.87 15.08 -1.25
N LEU A 424 -8.54 15.78 -0.16
CA LEU A 424 -8.98 15.40 1.19
C LEU A 424 -10.50 15.33 1.31
N THR A 425 -11.21 16.36 0.82
CA THR A 425 -12.68 16.39 0.89
C THR A 425 -13.32 15.33 0.00
N THR A 426 -12.73 15.07 -1.17
CA THR A 426 -13.17 14.01 -2.09
C THR A 426 -12.94 12.63 -1.47
N GLY A 427 -11.76 12.39 -0.93
CA GLY A 427 -11.41 11.13 -0.27
C GLY A 427 -12.35 10.82 0.90
N VAL A 428 -12.57 11.78 1.81
CA VAL A 428 -13.50 11.62 2.93
C VAL A 428 -14.93 11.38 2.46
N THR A 429 -15.41 12.14 1.46
CA THR A 429 -16.76 11.96 0.90
C THR A 429 -16.95 10.57 0.32
N ALA A 430 -16.00 10.11 -0.51
CA ALA A 430 -16.07 8.81 -1.18
C ALA A 430 -15.99 7.67 -0.16
N MET A 431 -15.00 7.71 0.76
CA MET A 431 -14.81 6.68 1.78
C MET A 431 -16.02 6.57 2.72
N THR A 432 -16.57 7.71 3.16
CA THR A 432 -17.79 7.72 4.02
C THR A 432 -18.99 7.17 3.26
N ALA A 433 -19.18 7.54 2.00
CA ALA A 433 -20.29 7.02 1.19
C ALA A 433 -20.19 5.50 0.99
N MET A 434 -18.99 4.99 0.71
CA MET A 434 -18.73 3.56 0.62
C MET A 434 -19.01 2.84 1.95
N ALA A 435 -18.56 3.41 3.07
CA ALA A 435 -18.78 2.85 4.40
C ALA A 435 -20.26 2.82 4.78
N LEU A 436 -21.01 3.89 4.49
CA LEU A 436 -22.46 3.96 4.70
C LEU A 436 -23.21 2.93 3.84
N ASP A 437 -22.79 2.74 2.57
CA ASP A 437 -23.40 1.75 1.71
C ASP A 437 -23.20 0.31 2.24
N VAL A 438 -21.99 -0.02 2.69
CA VAL A 438 -21.68 -1.35 3.27
C VAL A 438 -22.42 -1.59 4.58
N LEU A 439 -22.51 -0.57 5.45
CA LEU A 439 -23.10 -0.64 6.78
C LEU A 439 -24.57 -0.18 6.79
N HIS A 440 -25.23 -0.12 5.63
CA HIS A 440 -26.61 0.36 5.51
C HIS A 440 -27.57 -0.39 6.44
N LYS A 441 -28.58 0.37 6.97
CA LYS A 441 -29.63 -0.16 7.82
C LYS A 441 -30.52 -1.15 7.11
#